data_29f48ac5d61d68987df449acb557d58c
#
_entry.id   29f48ac5d61d68987df449acb557d58c
#
_cell.length_a   1.000
_cell.length_b   1.000
_cell.length_c   1.000
_cell.angle_alpha   90.00
_cell.angle_beta   90.00
_cell.angle_gamma   90.00
#
_symmetry.space_group_name_H-M   'P 1'
#
loop_
_entity.id
_entity.type
_entity.pdbx_description
1 polymer ?
#
loop_
_entity_poly.entity_id
_entity_poly.type
_entity_poly.pdbx_seq_one_letter_code
_entity_poly.pdbx_strand_id
1 'polypeptide(L)'
;DGALSARGRVLEAGLAELLSHPHFARMGPKSLDRWDFSLDPARNLTIEDGAATLAEFTARTVAIALDGQPERPSRLIVCGGGRKNKDLMARIARACALPLVTAEAVGWRGDLIEAEAFAFLAARAANGLPISWRGTTGVNAAMSGGGGWSAAIAAETGTQV
;
A
#
# COMPACT_ATOMS: atom_id res chain seq x y z
N ASP A 1 11.14 8.05 -11.18
CA ASP A 1 11.93 8.90 -10.27
C ASP A 1 11.17 10.14 -9.76
N GLY A 2 9.92 10.38 -10.23
CA GLY A 2 9.05 11.48 -9.81
C GLY A 2 9.25 12.80 -10.57
N ALA A 3 9.97 12.81 -11.69
CA ALA A 3 10.26 14.02 -12.44
C ALA A 3 8.99 14.71 -13.00
N LEU A 4 7.97 13.96 -13.37
CA LEU A 4 6.69 14.53 -13.84
C LEU A 4 5.94 15.21 -12.70
N SER A 5 5.71 14.50 -11.60
CA SER A 5 4.97 15.05 -10.45
C SER A 5 5.69 16.23 -9.78
N ALA A 6 7.03 16.27 -9.83
CA ALA A 6 7.81 17.38 -9.29
C ALA A 6 7.63 18.70 -10.08
N ARG A 7 7.22 18.64 -11.36
CA ARG A 7 6.98 19.82 -12.21
C ARG A 7 5.54 20.28 -12.20
N GLY A 8 4.61 19.39 -11.80
CA GLY A 8 3.18 19.67 -11.82
C GLY A 8 2.72 20.42 -10.57
N ARG A 9 1.52 20.96 -10.69
CA ARG A 9 0.79 21.60 -9.60
C ARG A 9 -0.31 20.67 -9.12
N VAL A 10 -0.50 20.63 -7.81
CA VAL A 10 -1.62 19.88 -7.21
C VAL A 10 -2.92 20.62 -7.49
N LEU A 11 -3.90 19.91 -8.05
CA LEU A 11 -5.26 20.41 -8.15
C LEU A 11 -5.99 20.13 -6.83
N GLU A 12 -6.11 21.14 -5.98
CA GLU A 12 -6.70 21.00 -4.64
C GLU A 12 -8.15 20.51 -4.68
N ALA A 13 -8.95 20.94 -5.66
CA ALA A 13 -10.34 20.49 -5.81
C ALA A 13 -10.39 18.98 -6.13
N GLY A 14 -9.57 18.51 -7.06
CA GLY A 14 -9.48 17.07 -7.39
C GLY A 14 -8.91 16.25 -6.25
N LEU A 15 -7.93 16.78 -5.53
CA LEU A 15 -7.39 16.14 -4.33
C LEU A 15 -8.45 16.00 -3.24
N ALA A 16 -9.23 17.06 -2.98
CA ALA A 16 -10.31 17.02 -1.99
C ALA A 16 -11.40 16.01 -2.37
N GLU A 17 -11.76 15.93 -3.65
CA GLU A 17 -12.70 14.94 -4.16
C GLU A 17 -12.20 13.51 -3.93
N LEU A 18 -10.94 13.21 -4.29
CA LEU A 18 -10.32 11.89 -4.04
C LEU A 18 -10.30 11.54 -2.55
N LEU A 19 -9.97 12.49 -1.68
CA LEU A 19 -9.90 12.29 -0.23
C LEU A 19 -11.28 12.19 0.44
N SER A 20 -12.35 12.59 -0.24
CA SER A 20 -13.72 12.46 0.27
C SER A 20 -14.27 11.03 0.23
N HIS A 21 -13.53 10.08 -0.37
CA HIS A 21 -13.97 8.70 -0.49
C HIS A 21 -14.27 8.08 0.89
N PRO A 22 -15.42 7.40 1.08
CA PRO A 22 -15.88 6.88 2.39
C PRO A 22 -14.89 5.94 3.07
N HIS A 23 -14.00 5.31 2.30
CA HIS A 23 -12.95 4.45 2.85
C HIS A 23 -12.10 5.15 3.93
N PHE A 24 -11.79 6.43 3.74
CA PHE A 24 -10.91 7.15 4.68
C PHE A 24 -11.55 7.39 6.05
N ALA A 25 -12.88 7.49 6.12
CA ALA A 25 -13.62 7.62 7.37
C ALA A 25 -13.81 6.29 8.12
N ARG A 26 -13.55 5.13 7.47
CA ARG A 26 -13.71 3.82 8.13
C ARG A 26 -12.60 3.57 9.13
N MET A 27 -12.95 3.00 10.28
CA MET A 27 -12.01 2.59 11.33
C MET A 27 -11.67 1.10 11.20
N GLY A 28 -10.54 0.71 11.77
CA GLY A 28 -10.07 -0.68 11.83
C GLY A 28 -9.44 -1.19 10.53
N PRO A 29 -9.19 -2.49 10.44
CA PRO A 29 -8.61 -3.11 9.24
C PRO A 29 -9.47 -2.86 8.02
N LYS A 30 -8.89 -2.31 6.98
CA LYS A 30 -9.58 -1.96 5.74
C LYS A 30 -8.64 -2.13 4.56
N SER A 31 -9.21 -2.46 3.41
CA SER A 31 -8.50 -2.55 2.14
C SER A 31 -9.29 -1.88 1.05
N LEU A 32 -8.62 -1.51 -0.02
CA LEU A 32 -9.18 -1.02 -1.27
C LEU A 32 -8.51 -1.73 -2.43
N ASP A 33 -9.28 -1.97 -3.48
CA ASP A 33 -8.74 -2.34 -4.78
C ASP A 33 -8.46 -1.07 -5.60
N ARG A 34 -7.60 -1.19 -6.60
CA ARG A 34 -7.30 -0.10 -7.55
C ARG A 34 -8.51 0.42 -8.31
N TRP A 35 -9.58 -0.38 -8.39
CA TRP A 35 -10.82 -0.04 -9.09
C TRP A 35 -11.83 0.71 -8.21
N ASP A 36 -11.57 0.82 -6.90
CA ASP A 36 -12.44 1.54 -5.98
C ASP A 36 -12.31 3.06 -6.14
N PHE A 37 -11.26 3.55 -6.81
CA PHE A 37 -11.06 4.97 -7.08
C PHE A 37 -11.31 5.30 -8.55
N SER A 38 -12.08 6.36 -8.81
CA SER A 38 -12.11 7.01 -10.12
C SER A 38 -10.89 7.92 -10.27
N LEU A 39 -10.29 7.92 -11.46
CA LEU A 39 -9.27 8.89 -11.85
C LEU A 39 -9.88 10.15 -12.51
N ASP A 40 -11.20 10.28 -12.55
CA ASP A 40 -11.89 11.40 -13.19
C ASP A 40 -11.45 12.77 -12.64
N PRO A 41 -11.16 12.94 -11.32
CA PRO A 41 -10.65 14.20 -10.82
C PRO A 41 -9.30 14.66 -11.42
N ALA A 42 -8.53 13.71 -11.99
CA ALA A 42 -7.25 14.00 -12.64
C ALA A 42 -7.30 13.92 -14.18
N ARG A 43 -8.44 13.51 -14.79
CA ARG A 43 -8.55 13.16 -16.22
C ARG A 43 -8.27 14.31 -17.18
N ASN A 44 -8.65 15.53 -16.82
CA ASN A 44 -8.52 16.73 -17.67
C ASN A 44 -7.31 17.60 -17.30
N LEU A 45 -6.40 17.10 -16.48
CA LEU A 45 -5.18 17.79 -16.11
C LEU A 45 -4.07 17.53 -17.14
N THR A 46 -3.06 18.39 -17.11
CA THR A 46 -1.78 18.06 -17.78
C THR A 46 -1.19 16.80 -17.14
N ILE A 47 -0.31 16.11 -17.85
CA ILE A 47 0.34 14.90 -17.32
C ILE A 47 1.08 15.23 -16.01
N GLU A 48 1.74 16.38 -15.95
CA GLU A 48 2.47 16.84 -14.78
C GLU A 48 1.53 17.15 -13.60
N ASP A 49 0.44 17.88 -13.84
CA ASP A 49 -0.51 18.25 -12.78
C ASP A 49 -1.28 17.02 -12.27
N GLY A 50 -1.67 16.13 -13.16
CA GLY A 50 -2.27 14.84 -12.80
C GLY A 50 -1.32 14.00 -11.95
N ALA A 51 -0.06 13.88 -12.36
CA ALA A 51 0.96 13.15 -11.60
C ALA A 51 1.22 13.80 -10.23
N ALA A 52 1.26 15.13 -10.14
CA ALA A 52 1.43 15.86 -8.88
C ALA A 52 0.23 15.66 -7.94
N THR A 53 -0.99 15.74 -8.47
CA THR A 53 -2.23 15.55 -7.69
C THR A 53 -2.33 14.13 -7.13
N LEU A 54 -2.05 13.11 -7.95
CA LEU A 54 -2.08 11.72 -7.51
C LEU A 54 -0.92 11.36 -6.55
N ALA A 55 0.26 11.97 -6.71
CA ALA A 55 1.35 11.80 -5.76
C ALA A 55 1.02 12.44 -4.40
N GLU A 56 0.40 13.62 -4.39
CA GLU A 56 -0.08 14.26 -3.17
C GLU A 56 -1.21 13.45 -2.53
N PHE A 57 -2.15 12.93 -3.33
CA PHE A 57 -3.19 12.02 -2.84
C PHE A 57 -2.58 10.82 -2.11
N THR A 58 -1.60 10.16 -2.72
CA THR A 58 -0.88 9.04 -2.08
C THR A 58 -0.25 9.46 -0.75
N ALA A 59 0.41 10.60 -0.70
CA ALA A 59 1.05 11.10 0.52
C ALA A 59 0.02 11.40 1.63
N ARG A 60 -1.11 12.01 1.28
CA ARG A 60 -2.19 12.30 2.23
C ARG A 60 -2.88 11.05 2.75
N THR A 61 -3.06 10.03 1.91
CA THR A 61 -3.66 8.75 2.36
C THR A 61 -2.77 8.02 3.37
N VAL A 62 -1.45 8.10 3.21
CA VAL A 62 -0.50 7.58 4.20
C VAL A 62 -0.62 8.35 5.51
N ALA A 63 -0.69 9.68 5.47
CA ALA A 63 -0.85 10.50 6.68
C ALA A 63 -2.17 10.17 7.41
N ILE A 64 -3.30 10.08 6.70
CA ILE A 64 -4.60 9.68 7.27
C ILE A 64 -4.52 8.29 7.93
N ALA A 65 -3.84 7.35 7.30
CA ALA A 65 -3.66 6.00 7.87
C ALA A 65 -2.82 6.02 9.16
N LEU A 66 -1.83 6.90 9.24
CA LEU A 66 -1.00 7.08 10.44
C LEU A 66 -1.78 7.74 11.58
N ASP A 67 -2.58 8.75 11.29
CA ASP A 67 -3.39 9.45 12.29
C ASP A 67 -4.46 8.53 12.91
N GLY A 68 -4.86 7.48 12.19
CA GLY A 68 -5.75 6.42 12.69
C GLY A 68 -5.07 5.34 13.55
N GLN A 69 -3.75 5.39 13.75
CA GLN A 69 -3.05 4.40 14.57
C GLN A 69 -3.19 4.71 16.07
N PRO A 70 -3.30 3.68 16.94
CA PRO A 70 -3.34 3.86 18.40
C PRO A 70 -2.10 4.57 18.95
N GLU A 71 -0.95 4.30 18.34
CA GLU A 71 0.33 4.89 18.69
C GLU A 71 1.00 5.45 17.44
N ARG A 72 1.47 6.70 17.51
CA ARG A 72 2.19 7.32 16.40
C ARG A 72 3.59 6.74 16.29
N PRO A 73 4.01 6.22 15.13
CA PRO A 73 5.36 5.70 14.95
C PRO A 73 6.40 6.82 15.04
N SER A 74 7.63 6.48 15.43
CA SER A 74 8.74 7.43 15.48
C SER A 74 9.39 7.69 14.13
N ARG A 75 9.18 6.81 13.15
CA ARG A 75 9.70 6.91 11.77
C ARG A 75 8.87 6.04 10.81
N LEU A 76 8.99 6.33 9.53
CA LEU A 76 8.46 5.49 8.44
C LEU A 76 9.59 4.83 7.67
N ILE A 77 9.46 3.52 7.42
CA ILE A 77 10.35 2.76 6.54
C ILE A 77 9.60 2.46 5.26
N VAL A 78 10.11 2.93 4.13
CA VAL A 78 9.47 2.76 2.82
C VAL A 78 10.17 1.67 2.03
N CYS A 79 9.39 0.70 1.56
CA CYS A 79 9.82 -0.36 0.64
C CYS A 79 9.06 -0.26 -0.70
N GLY A 80 9.34 -1.20 -1.60
CA GLY A 80 8.72 -1.23 -2.92
C GLY A 80 9.22 -0.13 -3.86
N GLY A 81 8.71 -0.13 -5.10
CA GLY A 81 9.18 0.77 -6.17
C GLY A 81 8.98 2.26 -5.88
N GLY A 82 7.95 2.61 -5.12
CA GLY A 82 7.62 4.00 -4.77
C GLY A 82 8.75 4.75 -4.06
N ARG A 83 9.61 4.04 -3.30
CA ARG A 83 10.76 4.65 -2.60
C ARG A 83 11.80 5.27 -3.54
N LYS A 84 11.81 4.85 -4.82
CA LYS A 84 12.68 5.40 -5.87
C LYS A 84 12.14 6.71 -6.48
N ASN A 85 10.91 7.08 -6.15
CA ASN A 85 10.28 8.33 -6.56
C ASN A 85 10.57 9.42 -5.53
N LYS A 86 11.54 10.29 -5.83
CA LYS A 86 12.01 11.34 -4.90
C LYS A 86 10.91 12.35 -4.54
N ASP A 87 10.05 12.72 -5.47
CA ASP A 87 8.95 13.66 -5.22
C ASP A 87 7.90 13.03 -4.29
N LEU A 88 7.52 11.77 -4.53
CA LEU A 88 6.60 11.04 -3.66
C LEU A 88 7.15 10.91 -2.24
N MET A 89 8.43 10.56 -2.10
CA MET A 89 9.10 10.47 -0.79
C MET A 89 9.06 11.80 -0.05
N ALA A 90 9.35 12.92 -0.74
CA ALA A 90 9.31 14.25 -0.16
C ALA A 90 7.88 14.65 0.27
N ARG A 91 6.87 14.30 -0.53
CA ARG A 91 5.45 14.55 -0.19
C ARG A 91 5.02 13.74 1.03
N ILE A 92 5.35 12.46 1.09
CA ILE A 92 5.04 11.60 2.24
C ILE A 92 5.72 12.14 3.50
N ALA A 93 7.01 12.47 3.46
CA ALA A 93 7.72 13.03 4.60
C ALA A 93 7.05 14.31 5.12
N ARG A 94 6.66 15.21 4.22
CA ARG A 94 5.96 16.46 4.56
C ARG A 94 4.57 16.20 5.14
N ALA A 95 3.77 15.33 4.49
CA ALA A 95 2.40 15.05 4.91
C ALA A 95 2.34 14.34 6.26
N CYS A 96 3.28 13.41 6.51
CA CYS A 96 3.33 12.64 7.75
C CYS A 96 4.06 13.35 8.89
N ALA A 97 4.88 14.37 8.59
CA ALA A 97 5.73 15.06 9.56
C ALA A 97 6.56 14.09 10.42
N LEU A 98 7.10 13.03 9.80
CA LEU A 98 7.92 11.99 10.42
C LEU A 98 9.21 11.76 9.62
N PRO A 99 10.30 11.32 10.29
CA PRO A 99 11.46 10.82 9.59
C PRO A 99 11.08 9.68 8.64
N LEU A 100 11.48 9.82 7.38
CA LEU A 100 11.25 8.85 6.33
C LEU A 100 12.57 8.26 5.87
N VAL A 101 12.70 6.94 5.93
CA VAL A 101 13.90 6.21 5.52
C VAL A 101 13.54 5.11 4.52
N THR A 102 14.46 4.77 3.64
CA THR A 102 14.26 3.61 2.75
C THR A 102 14.57 2.31 3.48
N ALA A 103 14.05 1.20 2.98
CA ALA A 103 14.31 -0.13 3.52
C ALA A 103 15.82 -0.44 3.57
N GLU A 104 16.59 0.01 2.58
CA GLU A 104 18.03 -0.16 2.53
C GLU A 104 18.76 0.54 3.68
N ALA A 105 18.27 1.69 4.13
CA ALA A 105 18.86 2.43 5.25
C ALA A 105 18.79 1.67 6.58
N VAL A 106 17.93 0.67 6.67
CA VAL A 106 17.80 -0.22 7.84
C VAL A 106 18.28 -1.65 7.54
N GLY A 107 19.01 -1.84 6.45
CA GLY A 107 19.60 -3.13 6.06
C GLY A 107 18.61 -4.11 5.40
N TRP A 108 17.43 -3.65 4.99
CA TRP A 108 16.45 -4.50 4.32
C TRP A 108 16.56 -4.40 2.79
N ARG A 109 16.12 -5.45 2.11
CA ARG A 109 16.13 -5.53 0.64
C ARG A 109 14.83 -4.96 0.07
N GLY A 110 14.73 -3.64 -0.08
CA GLY A 110 13.50 -2.93 -0.42
C GLY A 110 12.78 -3.41 -1.70
N ASP A 111 13.49 -3.98 -2.66
CA ASP A 111 12.89 -4.57 -3.87
C ASP A 111 12.38 -6.01 -3.65
N LEU A 112 12.78 -6.69 -2.57
CA LEU A 112 12.46 -8.09 -2.29
C LEU A 112 11.51 -8.28 -1.10
N ILE A 113 11.22 -7.25 -0.33
CA ILE A 113 10.39 -7.34 0.90
C ILE A 113 9.04 -8.00 0.63
N GLU A 114 8.39 -7.68 -0.48
CA GLU A 114 7.10 -8.29 -0.84
C GLU A 114 7.25 -9.79 -1.10
N ALA A 115 8.25 -10.18 -1.88
CA ALA A 115 8.53 -11.59 -2.15
C ALA A 115 8.91 -12.36 -0.87
N GLU A 116 9.69 -11.74 0.01
CA GLU A 116 10.04 -12.31 1.32
C GLU A 116 8.82 -12.47 2.23
N ALA A 117 7.92 -11.48 2.24
CA ALA A 117 6.68 -11.54 2.99
C ALA A 117 5.79 -12.69 2.51
N PHE A 118 5.62 -12.86 1.20
CA PHE A 118 4.85 -13.98 0.65
C PHE A 118 5.52 -15.33 0.90
N ALA A 119 6.84 -15.44 0.80
CA ALA A 119 7.57 -16.65 1.15
C ALA A 119 7.38 -17.02 2.63
N PHE A 120 7.43 -16.04 3.53
CA PHE A 120 7.15 -16.23 4.95
C PHE A 120 5.72 -16.71 5.19
N LEU A 121 4.72 -16.08 4.56
CA LEU A 121 3.31 -16.48 4.67
C LEU A 121 3.09 -17.89 4.11
N ALA A 122 3.72 -18.24 2.99
CA ALA A 122 3.66 -19.58 2.40
C ALA A 122 4.24 -20.64 3.35
N ALA A 123 5.40 -20.37 3.96
CA ALA A 123 5.99 -21.26 4.95
C ALA A 123 5.09 -21.43 6.19
N ARG A 124 4.44 -20.36 6.66
CA ARG A 124 3.46 -20.45 7.76
C ARG A 124 2.26 -21.31 7.36
N ALA A 125 1.69 -21.06 6.18
CA ALA A 125 0.54 -21.81 5.69
C ALA A 125 0.87 -23.32 5.55
N ALA A 126 2.04 -23.66 5.00
CA ALA A 126 2.50 -25.05 4.87
C ALA A 126 2.66 -25.76 6.22
N ASN A 127 2.90 -25.03 7.31
CA ASN A 127 2.99 -25.54 8.67
C ASN A 127 1.68 -25.38 9.47
N GLY A 128 0.56 -25.07 8.84
CA GLY A 128 -0.73 -24.86 9.51
C GLY A 128 -0.76 -23.67 10.48
N LEU A 129 0.22 -22.78 10.40
CA LEU A 129 0.32 -21.60 11.26
C LEU A 129 -0.57 -20.48 10.75
N PRO A 130 -1.12 -19.62 11.62
CA PRO A 130 -1.91 -18.48 11.19
C PRO A 130 -1.13 -17.51 10.30
N ILE A 131 -1.80 -17.01 9.26
CA ILE A 131 -1.32 -15.96 8.35
C ILE A 131 -2.18 -14.69 8.41
N SER A 132 -3.24 -14.72 9.20
CA SER A 132 -4.21 -13.63 9.32
C SER A 132 -4.70 -13.51 10.75
N TRP A 133 -4.87 -12.27 11.24
CA TRP A 133 -5.29 -11.96 12.60
C TRP A 133 -6.32 -10.83 12.60
N ARG A 134 -7.05 -10.71 13.71
CA ARG A 134 -8.08 -9.69 13.88
C ARG A 134 -7.55 -8.27 13.65
N GLY A 135 -6.36 -7.97 14.15
CA GLY A 135 -5.73 -6.65 14.01
C GLY A 135 -5.16 -6.34 12.62
N THR A 136 -5.01 -7.33 11.74
CA THR A 136 -4.42 -7.14 10.40
C THR A 136 -5.46 -7.17 9.29
N THR A 137 -6.35 -8.15 9.30
CA THR A 137 -7.31 -8.39 8.22
C THR A 137 -8.77 -8.39 8.69
N GLY A 138 -9.02 -8.19 9.99
CA GLY A 138 -10.37 -8.13 10.54
C GLY A 138 -11.04 -9.50 10.73
N VAL A 139 -10.31 -10.61 10.60
CA VAL A 139 -10.85 -11.95 10.84
C VAL A 139 -11.23 -12.14 12.32
N ASN A 140 -12.26 -12.96 12.59
CA ASN A 140 -12.76 -13.18 13.95
C ASN A 140 -11.75 -13.87 14.89
N ALA A 141 -10.92 -14.74 14.35
CA ALA A 141 -9.86 -15.47 15.07
C ALA A 141 -8.61 -15.58 14.16
N ALA A 142 -7.46 -15.91 14.76
CA ALA A 142 -6.26 -16.20 13.98
C ALA A 142 -6.53 -17.38 13.03
N MET A 143 -6.28 -17.17 11.74
CA MET A 143 -6.59 -18.13 10.69
C MET A 143 -5.33 -18.51 9.91
N SER A 144 -5.14 -19.81 9.71
CA SER A 144 -4.32 -20.31 8.63
C SER A 144 -5.07 -20.15 7.31
N GLY A 145 -4.38 -20.19 6.20
CA GLY A 145 -4.99 -20.07 4.87
C GLY A 145 -3.95 -20.38 3.79
N GLY A 146 -4.32 -20.12 2.56
CA GLY A 146 -3.50 -20.44 1.42
C GLY A 146 -3.76 -21.88 0.92
N GLY A 147 -3.92 -22.03 -0.40
CA GLY A 147 -3.98 -23.32 -1.08
C GLY A 147 -2.58 -23.71 -1.57
N GLY A 148 -2.13 -24.91 -1.27
CA GLY A 148 -0.96 -25.49 -1.91
C GLY A 148 -1.34 -26.15 -3.24
N TRP A 149 -0.66 -25.80 -4.33
CA TRP A 149 -0.76 -26.53 -5.58
C TRP A 149 0.36 -27.55 -5.68
N SER A 150 -0.01 -28.81 -5.89
CA SER A 150 0.92 -29.87 -6.26
C SER A 150 0.38 -30.61 -7.48
N ALA A 151 1.25 -31.24 -8.23
CA ALA A 151 0.85 -32.05 -9.38
C ALA A 151 -0.13 -33.17 -9.00
N ALA A 152 -0.05 -33.71 -7.77
CA ALA A 152 -0.98 -34.70 -7.25
C ALA A 152 -2.40 -34.15 -7.08
N ILE A 153 -2.55 -32.93 -6.55
CA ILE A 153 -3.87 -32.29 -6.38
C ILE A 153 -4.50 -32.00 -7.73
N ALA A 154 -3.71 -31.59 -8.73
CA ALA A 154 -4.21 -31.33 -10.09
C ALA A 154 -4.79 -32.59 -10.74
N ALA A 155 -4.20 -33.75 -10.48
CA ALA A 155 -4.68 -35.04 -10.98
C ALA A 155 -6.03 -35.48 -10.35
N GLU A 156 -6.25 -35.17 -9.07
CA GLU A 156 -7.48 -35.50 -8.34
C GLU A 156 -8.65 -34.57 -8.69
N THR A 157 -8.40 -33.30 -9.03
CA THR A 157 -9.45 -32.33 -9.34
C THR A 157 -9.89 -32.33 -10.81
N GLY A 158 -9.22 -33.08 -11.69
CA GLY A 158 -9.58 -33.17 -13.11
C GLY A 158 -9.45 -31.85 -13.89
N THR A 159 -8.81 -30.85 -13.32
CA THR A 159 -8.65 -29.53 -13.95
C THR A 159 -7.46 -29.57 -14.90
N GLN A 160 -7.76 -29.72 -16.19
CA GLN A 160 -6.77 -29.45 -17.24
C GLN A 160 -6.53 -27.95 -17.30
N VAL A 161 -5.25 -27.55 -17.27
CA VAL A 161 -4.77 -26.19 -17.49
C VAL A 161 -4.83 -25.85 -18.98
#